data_59732ed94ac64ebd74db79de9ed9a558
#
_entry.id   59732ed94ac64ebd74db79de9ed9a558
#
_cell.length_a   1.000
_cell.length_b   1.000
_cell.length_c   1.000
_cell.angle_alpha   90.00
_cell.angle_beta   90.00
_cell.angle_gamma   90.00
#
_symmetry.space_group_name_H-M   'P 1'
#
loop_
_entity.id
_entity.type
_entity.pdbx_description
1 polymer ?
#
loop_
_entity_poly.entity_id
_entity_poly.type
_entity_poly.pdbx_seq_one_letter_code
_entity_poly.pdbx_strand_id
1 'polypeptide(L)' 'MVRMACIDCGQAHFEADTLREMLTLMMPHYFDAHQDIMSGQADEDREAWMGRFTSAFNACLEDD' A
#
# COMPACT_ATOMS: atom_id res chain seq x y z
N MET A 1 13.61 2.27 9.64
CA MET A 1 12.63 2.73 8.64
C MET A 1 12.22 1.55 7.77
N VAL A 2 10.93 1.37 7.55
CA VAL A 2 10.42 0.26 6.74
C VAL A 2 10.34 0.68 5.29
N ARG A 3 10.87 -0.15 4.40
CA ARG A 3 10.83 0.08 2.96
C ARG A 3 9.84 -0.88 2.32
N MET A 4 8.91 -0.34 1.54
CA MET A 4 7.84 -1.14 0.95
C MET A 4 7.55 -0.68 -0.48
N ALA A 5 7.30 -1.64 -1.36
CA ALA A 5 6.87 -1.36 -2.72
C ALA A 5 5.36 -1.43 -2.81
N CYS A 6 4.79 -0.75 -3.82
CA CYS A 6 3.35 -0.86 -4.08
C CYS A 6 2.98 -2.31 -4.32
N ILE A 7 1.97 -2.82 -3.60
CA ILE A 7 1.61 -4.23 -3.67
C ILE A 7 0.85 -4.58 -4.96
N ASP A 8 0.40 -3.58 -5.71
CA ASP A 8 -0.37 -3.82 -6.93
C ASP A 8 0.45 -3.70 -8.20
N CYS A 9 1.48 -2.86 -8.21
CA CYS A 9 2.34 -2.75 -9.40
C CYS A 9 3.83 -3.00 -9.11
N GLY A 10 4.24 -2.86 -7.86
CA GLY A 10 5.63 -3.11 -7.47
C GLY A 10 6.63 -2.09 -7.96
N GLN A 11 6.19 -0.98 -8.54
CA GLN A 11 7.09 -0.02 -9.16
C GLN A 11 7.32 1.24 -8.32
N ALA A 12 6.42 1.54 -7.40
CA ALA A 12 6.61 2.66 -6.50
C ALA A 12 7.17 2.15 -5.18
N HIS A 13 8.22 2.80 -4.67
CA HIS A 13 8.87 2.40 -3.43
C HIS A 13 8.87 3.56 -2.46
N PHE A 14 8.50 3.28 -1.22
CA PHE A 14 8.42 4.30 -0.18
C PHE A 14 9.05 3.78 1.11
N GLU A 15 9.49 4.70 1.95
CA GLU A 15 10.05 4.39 3.27
C GLU A 15 9.25 5.15 4.32
N ALA A 16 8.86 4.46 5.38
CA ALA A 16 8.13 5.06 6.48
C ALA A 16 8.37 4.26 7.76
N ASP A 17 8.11 4.86 8.90
CA ASP A 17 8.30 4.20 10.19
C ASP A 17 7.04 3.49 10.68
N THR A 18 5.87 3.89 10.20
CA THR A 18 4.60 3.33 10.62
C THR A 18 3.72 3.03 9.41
N LEU A 19 2.73 2.16 9.64
CA LEU A 19 1.74 1.84 8.61
C LEU A 19 1.00 3.09 8.15
N ARG A 20 0.66 3.97 9.09
CA ARG A 20 -0.06 5.20 8.79
C ARG A 20 0.76 6.11 7.87
N GLU A 21 2.05 6.25 8.15
CA GLU A 21 2.94 7.04 7.30
C GLU A 21 3.08 6.40 5.91
N MET A 22 3.21 5.09 5.87
CA MET A 22 3.31 4.38 4.60
C MET A 22 2.06 4.59 3.76
N LEU A 23 0.88 4.52 4.38
CA LEU A 23 -0.37 4.80 3.68
C LEU A 23 -0.42 6.23 3.14
N THR A 24 0.02 7.19 3.96
CA THR A 24 0.04 8.60 3.56
C THR A 24 0.93 8.82 2.33
N LEU A 25 2.07 8.14 2.28
CA LEU A 25 2.98 8.23 1.13
C LEU A 25 2.44 7.51 -0.09
N MET A 26 1.77 6.38 0.13
CA MET A 26 1.29 5.52 -0.96
C MET A 26 -0.01 6.03 -1.58
N MET A 27 -0.85 6.74 -0.83
CA MET A 27 -2.15 7.21 -1.31
C MET A 27 -2.08 8.03 -2.60
N PRO A 28 -1.18 9.03 -2.74
CA PRO A 28 -1.11 9.79 -3.99
C PRO A 28 -0.82 8.89 -5.19
N HIS A 29 0.02 7.88 -5.01
CA HIS A 29 0.33 6.91 -6.06
C HIS A 29 -0.93 6.13 -6.46
N TYR A 30 -1.73 5.71 -5.46
CA TYR A 30 -2.94 4.95 -5.73
C TYR A 30 -4.01 5.80 -6.43
N PHE A 31 -4.13 7.06 -6.05
CA PHE A 31 -5.09 7.96 -6.70
C PHE A 31 -4.69 8.26 -8.14
N ASP A 32 -3.40 8.17 -8.46
CA ASP A 32 -2.92 8.42 -9.81
C ASP A 32 -2.90 7.16 -10.68
N ALA A 33 -2.36 6.06 -10.15
CA ALA A 33 -2.12 4.84 -10.92
C ALA A 33 -3.17 3.75 -10.70
N HIS A 34 -3.86 3.77 -9.57
CA HIS A 34 -4.82 2.71 -9.19
C HIS A 34 -6.16 3.30 -8.74
N GLN A 35 -6.72 4.18 -9.56
CA GLN A 35 -7.98 4.85 -9.24
C GLN A 35 -9.14 3.87 -9.08
N ASP A 36 -9.13 2.78 -9.81
CA ASP A 36 -10.18 1.76 -9.73
C ASP A 36 -10.25 1.14 -8.34
N ILE A 37 -9.09 0.92 -7.72
CA ILE A 37 -9.05 0.37 -6.36
C ILE A 37 -9.60 1.41 -5.36
N MET A 38 -9.17 2.65 -5.50
CA MET A 38 -9.57 3.71 -4.56
C MET A 38 -11.03 4.10 -4.70
N SER A 39 -11.60 3.98 -5.90
CA SER A 39 -13.00 4.33 -6.15
C SER A 39 -13.96 3.18 -5.87
N GLY A 40 -13.45 1.99 -5.57
CA GLY A 40 -14.28 0.82 -5.32
C GLY A 40 -14.77 0.12 -6.58
N GLN A 41 -14.17 0.42 -7.74
CA GLN A 41 -14.56 -0.19 -9.00
C GLN A 41 -13.78 -1.46 -9.31
N ALA A 42 -12.72 -1.73 -8.56
CA ALA A 42 -11.97 -2.96 -8.70
C ALA A 42 -12.77 -4.14 -8.12
N ASP A 43 -12.39 -5.37 -8.49
CA ASP A 43 -13.02 -6.57 -7.98
C ASP A 43 -12.86 -6.75 -6.47
N GLU A 44 -11.89 -6.06 -5.90
CA GLU A 44 -11.56 -6.14 -4.49
C GLU A 44 -12.04 -4.88 -3.77
N ASP A 45 -12.68 -5.02 -2.61
CA ASP A 45 -13.11 -3.86 -1.85
C ASP A 45 -11.93 -3.29 -1.03
N ARG A 46 -12.16 -2.12 -0.42
CA ARG A 46 -11.11 -1.43 0.34
C ARG A 46 -10.63 -2.22 1.54
N GLU A 47 -11.54 -2.93 2.21
CA GLU A 47 -11.17 -3.73 3.37
C GLU A 47 -10.22 -4.85 3.00
N ALA A 48 -10.52 -5.55 1.89
CA ALA A 48 -9.66 -6.62 1.40
C ALA A 48 -8.30 -6.05 0.99
N TRP A 49 -8.29 -4.92 0.29
CA TRP A 49 -7.05 -4.27 -0.09
C TRP A 49 -6.24 -3.85 1.13
N MET A 50 -6.91 -3.27 2.13
CA MET A 50 -6.23 -2.83 3.34
C MET A 50 -5.61 -4.01 4.08
N GLY A 51 -6.28 -5.16 4.07
CA GLY A 51 -5.73 -6.38 4.66
C GLY A 51 -4.45 -6.82 3.96
N ARG A 52 -4.45 -6.80 2.63
CA ARG A 52 -3.25 -7.14 1.84
C ARG A 52 -2.12 -6.15 2.12
N PHE A 53 -2.44 -4.86 2.15
CA PHE A 53 -1.46 -3.82 2.39
C PHE A 53 -0.84 -3.98 3.79
N THR A 54 -1.67 -4.18 4.80
CA THR A 54 -1.21 -4.34 6.18
C THR A 54 -0.32 -5.57 6.32
N SER A 55 -0.70 -6.68 5.70
CA SER A 55 0.12 -7.89 5.72
C SER A 55 1.47 -7.67 5.05
N ALA A 56 1.49 -6.97 3.93
CA ALA A 56 2.73 -6.66 3.23
C ALA A 56 3.63 -5.75 4.06
N PHE A 57 3.03 -4.76 4.71
CA PHE A 57 3.79 -3.87 5.59
C PHE A 57 4.42 -4.64 6.75
N ASN A 58 3.64 -5.51 7.39
CA ASN A 58 4.14 -6.31 8.50
C ASN A 58 5.26 -7.25 8.07
N ALA A 59 5.17 -7.81 6.87
CA ALA A 59 6.24 -8.65 6.33
C ALA A 59 7.53 -7.85 6.12
N CYS A 60 7.41 -6.63 5.62
CA CYS A 60 8.56 -5.74 5.46
C CYS A 60 9.15 -5.35 6.81
N LEU A 61 8.30 -5.15 7.81
CA LEU A 61 8.72 -4.80 9.15
C LEU A 61 9.52 -5.94 9.78
N GLU A 62 9.10 -7.18 9.57
CA GLU A 62 9.79 -8.35 10.11
C GLU A 62 11.13 -8.59 9.44
N ASP A 63 11.28 -8.21 8.17
CA ASP A 63 12.54 -8.40 7.44
C ASP A 63 13.61 -7.40 7.84
N ASP A 64 13.25 -6.36 8.56
CA ASP A 64 14.20 -5.42 9.12
C ASP A 64 14.72 -5.95 10.48
#